data_b0b53ff32c66ac5f89526b03a346594d
#
_entry.id   b0b53ff32c66ac5f89526b03a346594d
#
_cell.length_a   1.000
_cell.length_b   1.000
_cell.length_c   1.000
_cell.angle_alpha   90.00
_cell.angle_beta   90.00
_cell.angle_gamma   90.00
#
_symmetry.space_group_name_H-M   'P 1'
#
loop_
_entity.id
_entity.type
_entity.pdbx_description
1 polymer ?
#
loop_
_entity_poly.entity_id
_entity_poly.type
_entity_poly.pdbx_seq_one_letter_code
_entity_poly.pdbx_strand_id
1 'polypeptide(L)'
;AQAEVSASEQSVSAADYSVRSSEASLKEAQDNLRKTSIFAPVDGTISKLNVEKGERVVGTSQMAGTEMMTLADLNEMEVSVDVNENDIVRVNTGDTATIEVDAYMGKKFKGVVTEVANSANISGLTVDQVTNFTVKVRVLRESYEQMADPEHPERSVFHPGMSATVDIMTKRV
;
A
#
# COMPACT_ATOMS: atom_id res chain seq x y z
N ALA A 1 14.34 -2.08 -63.61
CA ALA A 1 12.99 -2.36 -63.01
C ALA A 1 13.06 -3.04 -61.66
N GLN A 2 13.70 -4.25 -61.46
CA GLN A 2 13.78 -4.91 -60.15
C GLN A 2 14.59 -4.15 -59.10
N ALA A 3 15.73 -3.55 -59.49
CA ALA A 3 16.58 -2.75 -58.61
C ALA A 3 15.89 -1.45 -58.14
N GLU A 4 15.06 -0.85 -58.99
CA GLU A 4 14.31 0.37 -58.64
C GLU A 4 13.16 0.07 -57.66
N VAL A 5 12.49 -1.07 -57.80
CA VAL A 5 11.46 -1.52 -56.86
C VAL A 5 12.09 -1.78 -55.48
N SER A 6 13.22 -2.52 -55.45
CA SER A 6 13.94 -2.77 -54.20
C SER A 6 14.43 -1.49 -53.51
N ALA A 7 14.94 -0.52 -54.28
CA ALA A 7 15.35 0.78 -53.74
C ALA A 7 14.15 1.58 -53.18
N SER A 8 12.99 1.49 -53.86
CA SER A 8 11.76 2.13 -53.41
C SER A 8 11.23 1.49 -52.13
N GLU A 9 11.24 0.15 -52.03
CA GLU A 9 10.84 -0.59 -50.80
C GLU A 9 11.74 -0.26 -49.59
N GLN A 10 13.07 -0.15 -49.85
CA GLN A 10 14.00 0.29 -48.78
C GLN A 10 13.75 1.72 -48.34
N SER A 11 13.40 2.61 -49.27
CA SER A 11 13.06 4.00 -48.95
C SER A 11 11.78 4.10 -48.11
N VAL A 12 10.76 3.32 -48.46
CA VAL A 12 9.51 3.22 -47.69
C VAL A 12 9.78 2.67 -46.29
N SER A 13 10.56 1.60 -46.19
CA SER A 13 10.96 1.03 -44.92
C SER A 13 11.73 2.03 -44.04
N ALA A 14 12.67 2.76 -44.63
CA ALA A 14 13.40 3.81 -43.90
C ALA A 14 12.48 4.95 -43.43
N ALA A 15 11.50 5.33 -44.24
CA ALA A 15 10.48 6.31 -43.85
C ALA A 15 9.60 5.79 -42.71
N ASP A 16 9.20 4.52 -42.73
CA ASP A 16 8.43 3.89 -41.66
C ASP A 16 9.21 3.89 -40.32
N TYR A 17 10.47 3.53 -40.33
CA TYR A 17 11.33 3.63 -39.16
C TYR A 17 11.48 5.07 -38.62
N SER A 18 11.56 6.05 -39.53
CA SER A 18 11.63 7.47 -39.15
C SER A 18 10.34 7.93 -38.48
N VAL A 19 9.15 7.51 -38.98
CA VAL A 19 7.85 7.77 -38.38
C VAL A 19 7.78 7.16 -36.99
N ARG A 20 8.11 5.88 -36.86
CA ARG A 20 8.09 5.17 -35.55
C ARG A 20 9.03 5.82 -34.53
N SER A 21 10.21 6.28 -34.98
CA SER A 21 11.15 7.01 -34.11
C SER A 21 10.54 8.34 -33.61
N SER A 22 9.88 9.06 -34.53
CA SER A 22 9.22 10.32 -34.19
C SER A 22 8.02 10.10 -33.23
N GLU A 23 7.25 9.05 -33.44
CA GLU A 23 6.14 8.65 -32.56
C GLU A 23 6.65 8.27 -31.16
N ALA A 24 7.77 7.54 -31.08
CA ALA A 24 8.39 7.19 -29.81
C ALA A 24 8.84 8.45 -29.04
N SER A 25 9.47 9.41 -29.75
CA SER A 25 9.88 10.67 -29.14
C SER A 25 8.70 11.53 -28.70
N LEU A 26 7.61 11.55 -29.47
CA LEU A 26 6.37 12.22 -29.08
C LEU A 26 5.79 11.59 -27.84
N LYS A 27 5.72 10.26 -27.78
CA LYS A 27 5.21 9.52 -26.62
C LYS A 27 6.04 9.81 -25.36
N GLU A 28 7.37 9.81 -25.49
CA GLU A 28 8.26 10.17 -24.39
C GLU A 28 8.00 11.59 -23.87
N ALA A 29 7.83 12.57 -24.76
CA ALA A 29 7.50 13.94 -24.39
C ALA A 29 6.15 14.04 -23.72
N GLN A 30 5.14 13.30 -24.20
CA GLN A 30 3.82 13.22 -23.57
C GLN A 30 3.86 12.56 -22.18
N ASP A 31 4.63 11.48 -22.03
CA ASP A 31 4.80 10.81 -20.73
C ASP A 31 5.54 11.72 -19.74
N ASN A 32 6.51 12.47 -20.19
CA ASN A 32 7.19 13.45 -19.35
C ASN A 32 6.25 14.59 -18.92
N LEU A 33 5.40 15.08 -19.83
CA LEU A 33 4.37 16.06 -19.51
C LEU A 33 3.36 15.50 -18.52
N ARG A 34 2.93 14.25 -18.68
CA ARG A 34 1.99 13.61 -17.75
C ARG A 34 2.54 13.49 -16.33
N LYS A 35 3.85 13.25 -16.19
CA LYS A 35 4.55 13.19 -14.90
C LYS A 35 4.62 14.54 -14.17
N THR A 36 4.36 15.66 -14.83
CA THR A 36 4.32 16.96 -14.18
C THR A 36 3.05 17.19 -13.37
N SER A 37 1.98 16.46 -13.65
CA SER A 37 0.72 16.49 -12.91
C SER A 37 0.50 15.14 -12.24
N ILE A 38 0.56 15.11 -10.92
CA ILE A 38 0.43 13.89 -10.14
C ILE A 38 -0.99 13.86 -9.56
N PHE A 39 -1.72 12.81 -9.85
CA PHE A 39 -3.08 12.59 -9.37
C PHE A 39 -3.08 11.43 -8.37
N ALA A 40 -4.02 11.49 -7.41
CA ALA A 40 -4.27 10.38 -6.52
C ALA A 40 -4.76 9.16 -7.32
N PRO A 41 -4.14 7.98 -7.15
CA PRO A 41 -4.56 6.77 -7.87
C PRO A 41 -5.83 6.14 -7.31
N VAL A 42 -6.19 6.48 -6.07
CA VAL A 42 -7.36 5.96 -5.34
C VAL A 42 -7.97 7.08 -4.52
N ASP A 43 -9.25 6.94 -4.20
CA ASP A 43 -9.92 7.81 -3.24
C ASP A 43 -9.41 7.50 -1.83
N GLY A 44 -9.24 8.51 -1.00
CA GLY A 44 -8.73 8.34 0.36
C GLY A 44 -8.36 9.64 1.02
N THR A 45 -7.85 9.54 2.23
CA THR A 45 -7.35 10.66 3.02
C THR A 45 -5.82 10.67 3.04
N ILE A 46 -5.22 11.84 2.98
CA ILE A 46 -3.77 11.97 3.13
C ILE A 46 -3.41 11.71 4.60
N SER A 47 -2.75 10.58 4.84
CA SER A 47 -2.30 10.20 6.19
C SER A 47 -0.96 10.84 6.55
N LYS A 48 -0.12 11.09 5.55
CA LYS A 48 1.20 11.72 5.73
C LYS A 48 1.56 12.56 4.51
N LEU A 49 2.02 13.77 4.74
CA LEU A 49 2.56 14.67 3.73
C LEU A 49 4.05 14.87 4.03
N ASN A 50 4.89 14.43 3.09
CA ASN A 50 6.36 14.45 3.27
C ASN A 50 7.04 15.62 2.55
N VAL A 51 6.29 16.42 1.80
CA VAL A 51 6.84 17.52 0.99
C VAL A 51 6.10 18.82 1.23
N GLU A 52 6.80 19.92 1.12
CA GLU A 52 6.22 21.26 1.23
C GLU A 52 6.16 21.96 -0.14
N LYS A 53 5.32 22.98 -0.23
CA LYS A 53 5.19 23.79 -1.45
C LYS A 53 6.51 24.51 -1.76
N GLY A 54 7.07 24.27 -2.94
CA GLY A 54 8.34 24.83 -3.39
C GLY A 54 9.54 23.90 -3.17
N GLU A 55 9.34 22.75 -2.54
CA GLU A 55 10.38 21.75 -2.39
C GLU A 55 10.66 21.03 -3.71
N ARG A 56 11.93 20.70 -3.91
CA ARG A 56 12.37 19.97 -5.10
C ARG A 56 12.22 18.47 -4.87
N VAL A 57 11.33 17.85 -5.62
CA VAL A 57 11.16 16.39 -5.64
C VAL A 57 11.88 15.77 -6.83
N VAL A 58 12.46 14.61 -6.64
CA VAL A 58 13.19 13.88 -7.66
C VAL A 58 12.45 12.58 -7.97
N GLY A 59 12.20 12.35 -9.25
CA GLY A 59 11.65 11.09 -9.74
C GLY A 59 12.25 10.80 -11.11
N THR A 60 13.23 9.92 -11.16
CA THR A 60 13.81 9.47 -12.43
C THR A 60 13.64 7.97 -12.58
N SER A 61 13.72 7.47 -13.79
CA SER A 61 13.67 6.02 -14.09
C SER A 61 14.85 5.24 -13.50
N GLN A 62 15.89 5.94 -13.04
CA GLN A 62 17.15 5.35 -12.55
C GLN A 62 17.32 5.51 -11.02
N MET A 63 16.52 6.33 -10.38
CA MET A 63 16.56 6.56 -8.93
C MET A 63 15.17 6.41 -8.34
N ALA A 64 15.10 5.83 -7.12
CA ALA A 64 13.86 5.79 -6.36
C ALA A 64 13.30 7.20 -6.24
N GLY A 65 12.01 7.37 -6.55
CA GLY A 65 11.33 8.65 -6.45
C GLY A 65 11.22 9.13 -5.00
N THR A 66 11.05 10.44 -4.83
CA THR A 66 10.73 11.01 -3.51
C THR A 66 9.28 10.67 -3.16
N GLU A 67 9.08 10.05 -2.01
CA GLU A 67 7.74 9.82 -1.47
C GLU A 67 7.14 11.17 -1.05
N MET A 68 6.12 11.62 -1.79
CA MET A 68 5.51 12.93 -1.59
C MET A 68 4.44 12.89 -0.50
N MET A 69 3.58 11.91 -0.54
CA MET A 69 2.48 11.73 0.41
C MET A 69 2.03 10.28 0.47
N THR A 70 1.42 9.91 1.57
CA THR A 70 0.78 8.61 1.77
C THR A 70 -0.73 8.81 1.81
N LEU A 71 -1.45 8.10 0.94
CA LEU A 71 -2.91 8.03 0.94
C LEU A 71 -3.34 6.78 1.69
N ALA A 72 -4.36 6.90 2.53
CA ALA A 72 -4.95 5.77 3.25
C ALA A 72 -6.47 5.83 3.15
N ASP A 73 -7.09 4.66 3.00
CA ASP A 73 -8.53 4.52 3.21
C ASP A 73 -8.76 4.32 4.72
N LEU A 74 -9.34 5.32 5.36
CA LEU A 74 -9.62 5.29 6.79
C LEU A 74 -10.94 4.59 7.14
N ASN A 75 -11.69 4.12 6.14
CA ASN A 75 -12.92 3.37 6.37
C ASN A 75 -12.65 1.90 6.75
N GLU A 76 -11.54 1.35 6.28
CA GLU A 76 -11.11 0.00 6.62
C GLU A 76 -9.78 0.04 7.36
N MET A 77 -9.83 -0.16 8.67
CA MET A 77 -8.64 -0.17 9.50
C MET A 77 -8.25 -1.61 9.83
N GLU A 78 -6.96 -1.89 9.67
CA GLU A 78 -6.36 -3.17 10.02
C GLU A 78 -5.24 -2.97 11.03
N VAL A 79 -5.14 -3.90 11.97
CA VAL A 79 -4.04 -3.98 12.93
C VAL A 79 -3.12 -5.11 12.49
N SER A 80 -1.84 -4.80 12.38
CA SER A 80 -0.80 -5.77 12.08
C SER A 80 -0.14 -6.19 13.39
N VAL A 81 -0.18 -7.47 13.70
CA VAL A 81 0.42 -8.04 14.92
C VAL A 81 1.38 -9.16 14.58
N ASP A 82 2.44 -9.27 15.36
CA ASP A 82 3.43 -10.32 15.23
C ASP A 82 3.11 -11.45 16.21
N VAL A 83 2.84 -12.63 15.66
CA VAL A 83 2.49 -13.84 16.40
C VAL A 83 3.65 -14.81 16.34
N ASN A 84 4.00 -15.43 17.49
CA ASN A 84 5.07 -16.39 17.57
C ASN A 84 4.73 -17.68 16.80
N GLU A 85 5.78 -18.36 16.29
CA GLU A 85 5.67 -19.63 15.55
C GLU A 85 4.85 -20.71 16.28
N ASN A 86 4.94 -20.78 17.61
CA ASN A 86 4.21 -21.77 18.40
C ASN A 86 2.69 -21.55 18.40
N ASP A 87 2.27 -20.29 18.26
CA ASP A 87 0.87 -19.90 18.36
C ASP A 87 0.21 -19.71 16.99
N ILE A 88 0.99 -19.41 15.94
CA ILE A 88 0.47 -19.18 14.59
C ILE A 88 -0.26 -20.40 14.02
N VAL A 89 0.14 -21.60 14.40
CA VAL A 89 -0.48 -22.87 13.95
C VAL A 89 -1.97 -22.95 14.35
N ARG A 90 -2.37 -22.22 15.37
CA ARG A 90 -3.76 -22.19 15.87
C ARG A 90 -4.58 -21.06 15.30
N VAL A 91 -3.94 -20.08 14.67
CA VAL A 91 -4.61 -18.90 14.12
C VAL A 91 -5.07 -19.20 12.70
N ASN A 92 -6.34 -18.98 12.44
CA ASN A 92 -6.92 -19.15 11.12
C ASN A 92 -7.56 -17.84 10.64
N THR A 93 -7.58 -17.66 9.33
CA THR A 93 -8.36 -16.58 8.72
C THR A 93 -9.83 -16.74 9.07
N GLY A 94 -10.45 -15.68 9.56
CA GLY A 94 -11.84 -15.67 10.03
C GLY A 94 -11.99 -15.84 11.56
N ASP A 95 -10.90 -16.06 12.29
CA ASP A 95 -10.95 -16.07 13.76
C ASP A 95 -11.31 -14.68 14.29
N THR A 96 -12.10 -14.66 15.37
CA THR A 96 -12.48 -13.42 16.03
C THR A 96 -11.36 -12.95 16.94
N ALA A 97 -11.10 -11.65 16.93
CA ALA A 97 -10.11 -11.03 17.80
C ALA A 97 -10.72 -9.89 18.61
N THR A 98 -10.16 -9.67 19.79
CA THR A 98 -10.43 -8.50 20.60
C THR A 98 -9.23 -7.57 20.51
N ILE A 99 -9.47 -6.33 20.15
CA ILE A 99 -8.45 -5.31 19.92
C ILE A 99 -8.60 -4.25 21.01
N GLU A 100 -7.51 -3.96 21.69
CA GLU A 100 -7.42 -2.87 22.65
C GLU A 100 -6.38 -1.87 22.15
N VAL A 101 -6.81 -0.66 21.82
CA VAL A 101 -5.96 0.41 21.30
C VAL A 101 -5.47 1.25 22.47
N ASP A 102 -4.17 1.48 22.57
CA ASP A 102 -3.53 2.18 23.69
C ASP A 102 -4.07 3.61 23.88
N ALA A 103 -4.45 4.27 22.77
CA ALA A 103 -5.08 5.60 22.81
C ALA A 103 -6.47 5.62 23.45
N TYR A 104 -7.15 4.49 23.52
CA TYR A 104 -8.51 4.35 24.06
C TYR A 104 -8.56 3.32 25.20
N MET A 105 -7.83 3.60 26.27
CA MET A 105 -7.71 2.72 27.42
C MET A 105 -9.07 2.21 27.93
N GLY A 106 -9.18 0.89 28.11
CA GLY A 106 -10.36 0.23 28.63
C GLY A 106 -11.49 0.02 27.61
N LYS A 107 -11.30 0.38 26.34
CA LYS A 107 -12.25 0.08 25.27
C LYS A 107 -11.75 -1.09 24.44
N LYS A 108 -12.62 -2.07 24.28
CA LYS A 108 -12.35 -3.28 23.50
C LYS A 108 -13.14 -3.25 22.21
N PHE A 109 -12.43 -3.40 21.10
CA PHE A 109 -13.00 -3.44 19.77
C PHE A 109 -12.98 -4.87 19.25
N LYS A 110 -13.97 -5.22 18.46
CA LYS A 110 -14.02 -6.53 17.82
C LYS A 110 -13.32 -6.46 16.46
N GLY A 111 -12.57 -7.50 16.17
CA GLY A 111 -11.91 -7.68 14.89
C GLY A 111 -12.02 -9.10 14.37
N VAL A 112 -11.66 -9.28 13.12
CA VAL A 112 -11.59 -10.59 12.44
C VAL A 112 -10.24 -10.70 11.74
N VAL A 113 -9.61 -11.85 11.87
CA VAL A 113 -8.35 -12.15 11.16
C VAL A 113 -8.62 -12.21 9.67
N THR A 114 -8.00 -11.33 8.91
CA THR A 114 -8.13 -11.24 7.44
C THR A 114 -7.01 -11.97 6.72
N GLU A 115 -5.80 -11.88 7.26
CA GLU A 115 -4.62 -12.45 6.62
C GLU A 115 -3.66 -13.02 7.66
N VAL A 116 -3.10 -14.18 7.35
CA VAL A 116 -1.99 -14.79 8.11
C VAL A 116 -0.83 -14.92 7.15
N ALA A 117 0.30 -14.25 7.43
CA ALA A 117 1.46 -14.30 6.58
C ALA A 117 2.06 -15.71 6.54
N ASN A 118 2.34 -16.21 5.34
CA ASN A 118 2.95 -17.53 5.12
C ASN A 118 4.48 -17.53 5.27
N SER A 119 5.08 -16.35 5.40
CA SER A 119 6.53 -16.19 5.60
C SER A 119 6.82 -15.54 6.94
N ALA A 120 7.81 -16.08 7.62
CA ALA A 120 8.26 -15.53 8.88
C ALA A 120 9.08 -14.26 8.68
N ASN A 121 8.86 -13.28 9.54
CA ASN A 121 9.75 -12.15 9.71
C ASN A 121 10.83 -12.55 10.73
N ILE A 122 12.03 -12.70 10.23
CA ILE A 122 13.19 -13.01 11.08
C ILE A 122 13.80 -11.68 11.49
N SER A 123 13.54 -11.26 12.71
CA SER A 123 14.13 -10.06 13.30
C SER A 123 15.28 -10.44 14.22
N GLY A 124 16.50 -10.09 13.84
CA GLY A 124 17.69 -10.24 14.68
C GLY A 124 18.86 -10.93 13.97
N LEU A 125 20.05 -10.36 14.18
CA LEU A 125 21.34 -10.91 13.72
C LEU A 125 22.05 -11.70 14.83
N THR A 126 21.37 -12.07 15.91
CA THR A 126 21.93 -12.70 17.10
C THR A 126 21.30 -14.06 17.40
N VAL A 127 21.93 -14.82 18.30
CA VAL A 127 21.65 -16.23 18.64
C VAL A 127 20.23 -16.49 19.17
N ASP A 128 19.51 -15.46 19.61
CA ASP A 128 18.09 -15.51 20.02
C ASP A 128 17.18 -15.03 18.87
N GLN A 129 17.10 -15.83 17.82
CA GLN A 129 16.27 -15.54 16.65
C GLN A 129 14.82 -15.89 16.97
N VAL A 130 13.99 -14.87 17.18
CA VAL A 130 12.54 -15.06 17.37
C VAL A 130 11.87 -15.07 16.00
N THR A 131 11.25 -16.19 15.66
CA THR A 131 10.46 -16.35 14.44
C THR A 131 9.05 -15.88 14.70
N ASN A 132 8.66 -14.76 14.10
CA ASN A 132 7.33 -14.21 14.19
C ASN A 132 6.64 -14.20 12.82
N PHE A 133 5.33 -14.39 12.82
CA PHE A 133 4.48 -14.29 11.65
C PHE A 133 3.55 -13.10 11.78
N THR A 134 3.47 -12.30 10.75
CA THR A 134 2.59 -11.15 10.76
C THR A 134 1.15 -11.59 10.45
N VAL A 135 0.24 -11.23 11.34
CA VAL A 135 -1.20 -11.46 11.20
C VAL A 135 -1.90 -10.11 11.07
N LYS A 136 -2.77 -9.97 10.07
CA LYS A 136 -3.62 -8.79 9.90
C LYS A 136 -5.01 -9.06 10.45
N VAL A 137 -5.46 -8.15 11.28
CA VAL A 137 -6.78 -8.20 11.92
C VAL A 137 -7.55 -6.95 11.56
N ARG A 138 -8.66 -7.12 10.84
CA ARG A 138 -9.54 -6.00 10.49
C ARG A 138 -10.42 -5.65 11.67
N VAL A 139 -10.48 -4.37 12.01
CA VAL A 139 -11.38 -3.83 13.03
C VAL A 139 -12.80 -3.75 12.45
N LEU A 140 -13.78 -4.36 13.12
CA LEU A 140 -15.16 -4.29 12.68
C LEU A 140 -15.72 -2.89 12.93
N ARG A 141 -16.27 -2.27 11.89
CA ARG A 141 -16.83 -0.91 11.94
C ARG A 141 -17.91 -0.76 13.01
N GLU A 142 -18.73 -1.78 13.18
CA GLU A 142 -19.80 -1.83 14.19
C GLU A 142 -19.28 -1.63 15.63
N SER A 143 -18.02 -1.98 15.89
CA SER A 143 -17.43 -1.90 17.23
C SER A 143 -16.98 -0.49 17.62
N TYR A 144 -16.79 0.41 16.65
CA TYR A 144 -16.34 1.78 16.90
C TYR A 144 -17.28 2.87 16.33
N GLU A 145 -18.35 2.48 15.64
CA GLU A 145 -19.30 3.41 15.03
C GLU A 145 -19.91 4.38 16.05
N GLN A 146 -20.13 3.91 17.30
CA GLN A 146 -20.64 4.74 18.39
C GLN A 146 -19.66 5.83 18.88
N MET A 147 -18.40 5.74 18.46
CA MET A 147 -17.34 6.70 18.79
C MET A 147 -17.07 7.67 17.65
N ALA A 148 -17.63 7.41 16.47
CA ALA A 148 -17.54 8.34 15.35
C ALA A 148 -18.31 9.61 15.69
N ASP A 149 -17.67 10.77 15.43
CA ASP A 149 -18.31 12.07 15.65
C ASP A 149 -19.40 12.28 14.59
N PRO A 150 -20.68 12.39 14.98
CA PRO A 150 -21.76 12.59 14.01
C PRO A 150 -21.68 13.95 13.28
N GLU A 151 -20.99 14.94 13.84
CA GLU A 151 -20.79 16.25 13.20
C GLU A 151 -19.62 16.23 12.19
N HIS A 152 -18.69 15.28 12.35
CA HIS A 152 -17.50 15.15 11.52
C HIS A 152 -17.29 13.70 11.06
N PRO A 153 -18.15 13.17 10.18
CA PRO A 153 -18.05 11.78 9.70
C PRO A 153 -16.76 11.47 8.92
N GLU A 154 -16.07 12.51 8.44
CA GLU A 154 -14.78 12.41 7.79
C GLU A 154 -13.60 12.16 8.75
N ARG A 155 -13.82 12.38 10.07
CA ARG A 155 -12.79 12.08 11.07
C ARG A 155 -12.81 10.61 11.43
N SER A 156 -11.75 9.92 11.06
CA SER A 156 -11.56 8.54 11.52
C SER A 156 -11.28 8.50 13.02
N VAL A 157 -11.90 7.55 13.71
CA VAL A 157 -11.64 7.27 15.13
C VAL A 157 -10.20 6.80 15.33
N PHE A 158 -9.67 6.03 14.38
CA PHE A 158 -8.32 5.52 14.42
C PHE A 158 -7.41 6.23 13.42
N HIS A 159 -6.16 6.38 13.79
CA HIS A 159 -5.14 6.94 12.91
C HIS A 159 -4.07 5.89 12.60
N PRO A 160 -3.55 5.84 11.36
CA PRO A 160 -2.42 4.99 11.03
C PRO A 160 -1.23 5.25 11.96
N GLY A 161 -0.60 4.17 12.45
CA GLY A 161 0.52 4.25 13.39
C GLY A 161 0.15 4.21 14.87
N MET A 162 -1.13 4.07 15.22
CA MET A 162 -1.54 3.80 16.60
C MET A 162 -1.10 2.39 17.02
N SER A 163 -0.67 2.25 18.28
CA SER A 163 -0.37 0.97 18.89
C SER A 163 -1.63 0.30 19.43
N ALA A 164 -1.69 -1.01 19.27
CA ALA A 164 -2.81 -1.81 19.77
C ALA A 164 -2.34 -3.19 20.22
N THR A 165 -3.02 -3.73 21.21
CA THR A 165 -2.90 -5.11 21.66
C THR A 165 -4.05 -5.93 21.12
N VAL A 166 -3.77 -7.13 20.61
CA VAL A 166 -4.79 -8.00 20.01
C VAL A 166 -4.79 -9.36 20.67
N ASP A 167 -5.94 -9.74 21.18
CA ASP A 167 -6.21 -11.07 21.71
C ASP A 167 -7.03 -11.87 20.69
N ILE A 168 -6.42 -12.87 20.04
CA ILE A 168 -7.05 -13.71 19.03
C ILE A 168 -7.70 -14.92 19.70
N MET A 169 -9.01 -15.07 19.51
CA MET A 169 -9.75 -16.21 20.05
C MET A 169 -9.69 -17.37 19.04
N THR A 170 -8.76 -18.29 19.27
CA THR A 170 -8.67 -19.51 18.46
C THR A 170 -9.66 -20.56 18.96
N LYS A 171 -10.32 -21.27 18.04
CA LYS A 171 -11.15 -22.43 18.41
C LYS A 171 -10.23 -23.50 18.98
N ARG A 172 -10.53 -23.97 20.19
CA ARG A 172 -9.92 -25.20 20.71
C ARG A 172 -10.30 -26.36 19.79
N VAL A 173 -9.29 -27.01 19.23
CA VAL A 173 -9.45 -28.33 18.59
C VAL A 173 -9.57 -29.40 19.69
#